data_af3ad0e7e3c2448b2ce6d2b1881ab077
#
_entry.id   af3ad0e7e3c2448b2ce6d2b1881ab077
#
_cell.length_a   1.000
_cell.length_b   1.000
_cell.length_c   1.000
_cell.angle_alpha   90.00
_cell.angle_beta   90.00
_cell.angle_gamma   90.00
#
_symmetry.space_group_name_H-M   'P 1'
#
loop_
_entity.id
_entity.type
_entity.pdbx_description
1 polymer ?
#
loop_
_entity_poly.entity_id
_entity_poly.type
_entity_poly.pdbx_seq_one_letter_code
_entity_poly.pdbx_strand_id
1 'polypeptide(L)'
;MKKKLLLITTMLLLLTFAFVGCGSSDKEATDKVLGVIGAMEEEVEIIKSKMDIKETTTVAGMDFYKGTFEGKNIVLVRSGVGKVNMATCTQILVDKFNVTALLNSGVAGTLDPELNQGDIVISTDAVQHDFDTTVFGDPLGEISRLGITFFNADSKMIETAKESAKNISGLTIKEGRIASGDQFIAGGALAEKIKENFGNVSAVEMEGAAMAHVAHLNNIPFVILRSISDKADGSAELSYEEFLPIAAKNASSLVEEFIKLY
;
A
#
# COMPACT_ATOMS: atom_id res chain seq x y z
N MET A 1 41.53 57.97 27.18
CA MET A 1 40.84 57.92 25.84
C MET A 1 41.00 56.58 25.10
N LYS A 2 42.18 55.91 25.16
CA LYS A 2 42.38 54.63 24.41
C LYS A 2 41.55 53.41 24.87
N LYS A 3 41.19 53.32 26.17
CA LYS A 3 40.34 52.22 26.70
C LYS A 3 38.86 52.32 26.33
N LYS A 4 38.33 53.51 26.13
CA LYS A 4 36.91 53.69 25.69
C LYS A 4 36.77 53.44 24.21
N LEU A 5 37.76 53.63 23.38
CA LEU A 5 37.71 53.34 21.95
C LEU A 5 37.81 51.86 21.67
N LEU A 6 38.49 51.08 22.51
CA LEU A 6 38.58 49.62 22.37
C LEU A 6 37.27 48.91 22.72
N LEU A 7 36.48 49.47 23.68
CA LEU A 7 35.19 48.90 24.07
C LEU A 7 34.11 49.11 22.99
N ILE A 8 34.16 50.24 22.27
CA ILE A 8 33.21 50.54 21.18
C ILE A 8 33.48 49.70 19.95
N THR A 9 34.75 49.42 19.64
CA THR A 9 35.11 48.53 18.50
C THR A 9 34.76 47.06 18.77
N THR A 10 34.90 46.57 20.01
CA THR A 10 34.47 45.19 20.35
C THR A 10 32.94 45.04 20.40
N MET A 11 32.21 46.09 20.76
CA MET A 11 30.77 46.07 20.77
C MET A 11 30.16 46.16 19.34
N LEU A 12 30.87 46.85 18.41
CA LEU A 12 30.48 46.92 17.02
C LEU A 12 30.78 45.60 16.25
N LEU A 13 31.79 44.83 16.66
CA LEU A 13 32.11 43.52 16.07
C LEU A 13 31.17 42.42 16.53
N LEU A 14 30.48 42.55 17.69
CA LEU A 14 29.50 41.61 18.21
C LEU A 14 28.10 41.82 17.62
N LEU A 15 27.81 42.97 16.99
CA LEU A 15 26.54 43.23 16.33
C LEU A 15 26.45 42.74 14.87
N THR A 16 27.59 42.33 14.26
CA THR A 16 27.60 41.85 12.88
C THR A 16 27.42 40.34 12.75
N PHE A 17 27.34 39.58 13.87
CA PHE A 17 27.12 38.12 13.84
C PHE A 17 25.67 37.70 14.08
N ALA A 18 24.73 38.63 14.23
CA ALA A 18 23.33 38.33 14.53
C ALA A 18 22.39 38.31 13.31
N PHE A 19 22.90 38.36 12.07
CA PHE A 19 22.09 38.38 10.85
C PHE A 19 22.47 37.34 9.80
N VAL A 20 22.99 36.18 10.23
CA VAL A 20 23.12 35.03 9.33
C VAL A 20 22.47 33.84 10.01
N GLY A 21 21.19 33.62 9.76
CA GLY A 21 20.51 32.47 10.33
C GLY A 21 19.00 32.49 10.23
N CYS A 22 18.42 33.11 9.19
CA CYS A 22 17.12 32.67 8.71
C CYS A 22 17.34 32.13 7.30
N GLY A 23 18.03 31.00 7.23
CA GLY A 23 17.85 30.08 6.13
C GLY A 23 16.44 29.53 6.32
N SER A 24 15.48 29.97 5.50
CA SER A 24 14.32 29.17 5.20
C SER A 24 14.88 27.80 4.83
N SER A 25 14.69 26.80 5.69
CA SER A 25 14.74 25.43 5.23
C SER A 25 13.60 25.33 4.21
N ASP A 26 13.89 25.61 2.95
CA ASP A 26 13.18 24.99 1.88
C ASP A 26 13.31 23.50 2.21
N LYS A 27 12.25 22.90 2.78
CA LYS A 27 12.05 21.47 2.70
C LYS A 27 12.10 21.24 1.20
N GLU A 28 13.21 20.69 0.71
CA GLU A 28 13.21 20.07 -0.62
C GLU A 28 11.93 19.28 -0.67
N ALA A 29 11.06 19.63 -1.60
CA ALA A 29 9.90 18.85 -1.89
C ALA A 29 10.47 17.50 -2.30
N THR A 30 10.48 16.54 -1.37
CA THR A 30 10.97 15.20 -1.66
C THR A 30 10.15 14.73 -2.83
N ASP A 31 10.79 14.44 -3.95
CA ASP A 31 10.11 13.92 -5.14
C ASP A 31 9.23 12.75 -4.69
N LYS A 32 7.93 12.87 -4.94
CA LYS A 32 7.01 11.79 -4.59
C LYS A 32 7.42 10.52 -5.34
N VAL A 33 7.59 9.44 -4.63
CA VAL A 33 7.89 8.11 -5.19
C VAL A 33 6.82 7.15 -4.69
N LEU A 34 6.05 6.57 -5.60
CA LEU A 34 5.03 5.59 -5.27
C LEU A 34 5.62 4.18 -5.37
N GLY A 35 5.58 3.42 -4.28
CA GLY A 35 5.83 1.98 -4.30
C GLY A 35 4.58 1.25 -4.76
N VAL A 36 4.65 0.51 -5.87
CA VAL A 36 3.57 -0.31 -6.41
C VAL A 36 3.95 -1.78 -6.28
N ILE A 37 3.13 -2.56 -5.58
CA ILE A 37 3.43 -3.95 -5.23
C ILE A 37 2.31 -4.86 -5.72
N GLY A 38 2.65 -5.89 -6.49
CA GLY A 38 1.82 -7.07 -6.71
C GLY A 38 2.51 -8.31 -6.14
N ALA A 39 1.76 -9.36 -5.86
CA ALA A 39 2.31 -10.62 -5.35
C ALA A 39 2.76 -11.56 -6.48
N MET A 40 2.09 -11.49 -7.63
CA MET A 40 2.27 -12.40 -8.77
C MET A 40 2.65 -11.64 -10.04
N GLU A 41 3.17 -12.37 -11.04
CA GLU A 41 3.57 -11.76 -12.32
C GLU A 41 2.38 -11.13 -13.05
N GLU A 42 1.23 -11.80 -13.03
CA GLU A 42 -0.02 -11.33 -13.65
C GLU A 42 -0.48 -9.98 -13.12
N GLU A 43 -0.11 -9.65 -11.89
CA GLU A 43 -0.50 -8.41 -11.21
C GLU A 43 0.44 -7.23 -11.52
N VAL A 44 1.67 -7.50 -12.00
CA VAL A 44 2.68 -6.46 -12.23
C VAL A 44 3.04 -6.28 -13.70
N GLU A 45 2.92 -7.31 -14.53
CA GLU A 45 3.43 -7.31 -15.90
C GLU A 45 2.83 -6.21 -16.77
N ILE A 46 1.53 -5.90 -16.62
CA ILE A 46 0.86 -4.86 -17.40
C ILE A 46 1.47 -3.49 -17.10
N ILE A 47 1.67 -3.15 -15.84
CA ILE A 47 2.28 -1.88 -15.43
C ILE A 47 3.74 -1.84 -15.88
N LYS A 48 4.48 -2.94 -15.63
CA LYS A 48 5.89 -3.08 -16.00
C LYS A 48 6.12 -2.86 -17.51
N SER A 49 5.26 -3.44 -18.35
CA SER A 49 5.36 -3.31 -19.81
C SER A 49 5.21 -1.88 -20.33
N LYS A 50 4.59 -0.99 -19.54
CA LYS A 50 4.31 0.41 -19.88
C LYS A 50 5.22 1.41 -19.17
N MET A 51 6.05 0.95 -18.24
CA MET A 51 7.01 1.80 -17.51
C MET A 51 8.20 2.18 -18.39
N ASP A 52 8.70 3.39 -18.18
CA ASP A 52 10.06 3.77 -18.58
C ASP A 52 11.01 3.39 -17.44
N ILE A 53 11.49 2.13 -17.46
CA ILE A 53 12.37 1.56 -16.42
C ILE A 53 13.77 2.15 -16.57
N LYS A 54 14.27 2.79 -15.53
CA LYS A 54 15.61 3.39 -15.48
C LYS A 54 16.63 2.49 -14.79
N GLU A 55 16.18 1.73 -13.81
CA GLU A 55 17.02 0.88 -12.98
C GLU A 55 16.26 -0.36 -12.54
N THR A 56 16.95 -1.51 -12.51
CA THR A 56 16.44 -2.73 -11.88
C THR A 56 17.43 -3.17 -10.83
N THR A 57 16.96 -3.34 -9.60
CA THR A 57 17.77 -3.78 -8.46
C THR A 57 17.16 -5.03 -7.84
N THR A 58 17.95 -6.09 -7.72
CA THR A 58 17.49 -7.34 -7.07
C THR A 58 17.87 -7.33 -5.59
N VAL A 59 16.88 -7.50 -4.71
CA VAL A 59 17.07 -7.61 -3.25
C VAL A 59 16.16 -8.69 -2.71
N ALA A 60 16.69 -9.56 -1.86
CA ALA A 60 15.94 -10.70 -1.27
C ALA A 60 15.21 -11.57 -2.31
N GLY A 61 15.77 -11.70 -3.52
CA GLY A 61 15.18 -12.47 -4.61
C GLY A 61 14.02 -11.76 -5.35
N MET A 62 13.77 -10.49 -5.04
CA MET A 62 12.75 -9.64 -5.68
C MET A 62 13.41 -8.61 -6.59
N ASP A 63 12.87 -8.40 -7.79
CA ASP A 63 13.33 -7.37 -8.72
C ASP A 63 12.50 -6.10 -8.55
N PHE A 64 13.18 -5.02 -8.17
CA PHE A 64 12.61 -3.68 -8.00
C PHE A 64 12.89 -2.86 -9.25
N TYR A 65 11.84 -2.49 -9.97
CA TYR A 65 11.88 -1.71 -11.20
C TYR A 65 11.64 -0.24 -10.88
N LYS A 66 12.69 0.55 -10.82
CA LYS A 66 12.62 2.00 -10.60
C LYS A 66 12.55 2.73 -11.93
N GLY A 67 11.59 3.64 -12.05
CA GLY A 67 11.40 4.39 -13.28
C GLY A 67 10.22 5.34 -13.21
N THR A 68 9.65 5.63 -14.37
CA THR A 68 8.46 6.49 -14.47
C THR A 68 7.32 5.78 -15.20
N PHE A 69 6.11 6.11 -14.78
CA PHE A 69 4.87 5.77 -15.47
C PHE A 69 4.03 7.05 -15.58
N GLU A 70 3.63 7.42 -16.81
CA GLU A 70 2.90 8.69 -17.05
C GLU A 70 3.56 9.93 -16.40
N GLY A 71 4.90 9.95 -16.40
CA GLY A 71 5.70 11.03 -15.81
C GLY A 71 5.80 11.03 -14.27
N LYS A 72 5.20 10.06 -13.59
CA LYS A 72 5.28 9.90 -12.13
C LYS A 72 6.40 8.94 -11.75
N ASN A 73 7.15 9.24 -10.69
CA ASN A 73 8.19 8.34 -10.18
C ASN A 73 7.55 7.17 -9.46
N ILE A 74 7.84 5.97 -9.90
CA ILE A 74 7.36 4.74 -9.27
C ILE A 74 8.49 3.72 -9.08
N VAL A 75 8.31 2.86 -8.09
CA VAL A 75 9.07 1.62 -7.94
C VAL A 75 8.07 0.47 -7.95
N LEU A 76 8.10 -0.32 -9.01
CA LEU A 76 7.24 -1.50 -9.17
C LEU A 76 8.01 -2.75 -8.72
N VAL A 77 7.33 -3.67 -8.04
CA VAL A 77 7.94 -4.91 -7.58
C VAL A 77 6.92 -6.03 -7.47
N ARG A 78 7.36 -7.25 -7.78
CA ARG A 78 6.65 -8.49 -7.45
C ARG A 78 7.19 -9.02 -6.13
N SER A 79 6.35 -9.03 -5.08
CA SER A 79 6.76 -9.47 -3.74
C SER A 79 6.87 -10.99 -3.59
N GLY A 80 6.08 -11.74 -4.36
CA GLY A 80 5.74 -13.13 -4.04
C GLY A 80 4.57 -13.21 -3.04
N VAL A 81 3.92 -14.36 -2.99
CA VAL A 81 2.71 -14.61 -2.20
C VAL A 81 3.02 -14.70 -0.71
N GLY A 82 2.12 -14.17 0.12
CA GLY A 82 2.11 -14.32 1.57
C GLY A 82 2.72 -13.15 2.35
N LYS A 83 2.34 -13.09 3.63
CA LYS A 83 2.61 -11.94 4.51
C LYS A 83 4.10 -11.65 4.72
N VAL A 84 4.95 -12.67 4.82
CA VAL A 84 6.39 -12.49 5.03
C VAL A 84 7.05 -11.86 3.80
N ASN A 85 6.71 -12.33 2.60
CA ASN A 85 7.20 -11.76 1.35
C ASN A 85 6.79 -10.30 1.22
N MET A 86 5.51 -10.01 1.44
CA MET A 86 4.97 -8.65 1.36
C MET A 86 5.61 -7.71 2.40
N ALA A 87 5.75 -8.13 3.65
CA ALA A 87 6.37 -7.32 4.70
C ALA A 87 7.84 -7.01 4.37
N THR A 88 8.59 -8.01 3.90
CA THR A 88 9.99 -7.84 3.48
C THR A 88 10.10 -6.87 2.31
N CYS A 89 9.26 -7.06 1.28
CA CYS A 89 9.18 -6.20 0.11
C CYS A 89 8.90 -4.74 0.50
N THR A 90 7.89 -4.53 1.34
CA THR A 90 7.47 -3.20 1.80
C THR A 90 8.59 -2.48 2.54
N GLN A 91 9.29 -3.16 3.47
CA GLN A 91 10.39 -2.55 4.21
C GLN A 91 11.57 -2.20 3.28
N ILE A 92 11.86 -3.03 2.27
CA ILE A 92 12.90 -2.72 1.27
C ILE A 92 12.53 -1.47 0.47
N LEU A 93 11.27 -1.32 0.05
CA LEU A 93 10.80 -0.12 -0.64
C LEU A 93 11.00 1.14 0.20
N VAL A 94 10.70 1.08 1.49
CA VAL A 94 10.89 2.20 2.41
C VAL A 94 12.37 2.54 2.57
N ASP A 95 13.19 1.55 2.90
CA ASP A 95 14.59 1.78 3.30
C ASP A 95 15.53 2.07 2.14
N LYS A 96 15.34 1.39 1.00
CA LYS A 96 16.26 1.49 -0.13
C LYS A 96 15.79 2.43 -1.24
N PHE A 97 14.47 2.55 -1.42
CA PHE A 97 13.91 3.33 -2.52
C PHE A 97 13.24 4.62 -2.07
N ASN A 98 13.18 4.87 -0.74
CA ASN A 98 12.61 6.07 -0.13
C ASN A 98 11.20 6.38 -0.67
N VAL A 99 10.36 5.36 -0.81
CA VAL A 99 8.99 5.56 -1.26
C VAL A 99 8.21 6.42 -0.28
N THR A 100 7.38 7.31 -0.79
CA THR A 100 6.58 8.25 0.01
C THR A 100 5.14 7.80 0.18
N ALA A 101 4.72 6.79 -0.56
CA ALA A 101 3.43 6.11 -0.45
C ALA A 101 3.51 4.70 -1.02
N LEU A 102 2.57 3.85 -0.65
CA LEU A 102 2.51 2.45 -1.03
C LEU A 102 1.13 2.12 -1.62
N LEU A 103 1.13 1.43 -2.74
CA LEU A 103 -0.05 0.87 -3.37
C LEU A 103 0.16 -0.63 -3.56
N ASN A 104 -0.71 -1.44 -2.95
CA ASN A 104 -0.75 -2.87 -3.24
C ASN A 104 -1.90 -3.14 -4.22
N SER A 105 -1.58 -3.77 -5.33
CA SER A 105 -2.53 -4.18 -6.35
C SER A 105 -2.55 -5.68 -6.50
N GLY A 106 -3.72 -6.25 -6.71
CA GLY A 106 -3.82 -7.68 -6.93
C GLY A 106 -5.25 -8.18 -7.04
N VAL A 107 -5.39 -9.49 -6.92
CA VAL A 107 -6.66 -10.18 -6.94
C VAL A 107 -7.06 -10.65 -5.53
N ALA A 108 -8.35 -10.96 -5.33
CA ALA A 108 -8.86 -11.42 -4.06
C ALA A 108 -10.16 -12.22 -4.24
N GLY A 109 -10.47 -13.11 -3.31
CA GLY A 109 -11.80 -13.64 -3.13
C GLY A 109 -12.71 -12.62 -2.42
N THR A 110 -14.01 -12.62 -2.73
CA THR A 110 -14.96 -11.74 -2.02
C THR A 110 -15.80 -12.50 -0.99
N LEU A 111 -16.06 -11.85 0.14
CA LEU A 111 -17.07 -12.25 1.13
C LEU A 111 -18.34 -11.39 1.04
N ASP A 112 -18.35 -10.39 0.18
CA ASP A 112 -19.46 -9.47 -0.02
C ASP A 112 -20.37 -10.00 -1.16
N PRO A 113 -21.63 -10.32 -0.87
CA PRO A 113 -22.55 -10.89 -1.87
C PRO A 113 -22.91 -9.91 -3.00
N GLU A 114 -22.67 -8.60 -2.83
CA GLU A 114 -22.94 -7.59 -3.84
C GLU A 114 -21.84 -7.50 -4.91
N LEU A 115 -20.65 -8.07 -4.63
CA LEU A 115 -19.52 -8.06 -5.55
C LEU A 115 -19.49 -9.33 -6.43
N ASN A 116 -19.12 -9.14 -7.67
CA ASN A 116 -18.93 -10.22 -8.66
C ASN A 116 -17.47 -10.28 -9.09
N GLN A 117 -17.11 -11.38 -9.73
CA GLN A 117 -15.80 -11.53 -10.36
C GLN A 117 -15.55 -10.40 -11.36
N GLY A 118 -14.36 -9.83 -11.29
CA GLY A 118 -13.95 -8.65 -12.04
C GLY A 118 -14.22 -7.32 -11.33
N ASP A 119 -15.16 -7.23 -10.39
CA ASP A 119 -15.40 -6.03 -9.59
C ASP A 119 -14.17 -5.68 -8.75
N ILE A 120 -14.08 -4.44 -8.25
CA ILE A 120 -12.90 -3.95 -7.54
C ILE A 120 -13.26 -3.45 -6.13
N VAL A 121 -12.40 -3.77 -5.17
CA VAL A 121 -12.44 -3.24 -3.81
C VAL A 121 -11.28 -2.25 -3.63
N ILE A 122 -11.62 -1.04 -3.17
CA ILE A 122 -10.68 -0.04 -2.65
C ILE A 122 -10.67 -0.18 -1.13
N SER A 123 -9.51 -0.42 -0.52
CA SER A 123 -9.44 -0.62 0.92
C SER A 123 -9.84 0.62 1.72
N THR A 124 -10.70 0.45 2.72
CA THR A 124 -10.87 1.42 3.82
C THR A 124 -9.85 1.17 4.92
N ASP A 125 -9.62 -0.08 5.20
CA ASP A 125 -8.66 -0.58 6.16
C ASP A 125 -8.26 -2.02 5.81
N ALA A 126 -7.27 -2.56 6.54
CA ALA A 126 -6.85 -3.94 6.41
C ALA A 126 -6.67 -4.60 7.79
N VAL A 127 -6.94 -5.91 7.87
CA VAL A 127 -6.78 -6.72 9.08
C VAL A 127 -6.07 -8.04 8.79
N GLN A 128 -5.20 -8.49 9.69
CA GLN A 128 -4.63 -9.83 9.64
C GLN A 128 -5.60 -10.80 10.33
N HIS A 129 -6.46 -11.47 9.58
CA HIS A 129 -7.53 -12.31 10.12
C HIS A 129 -7.04 -13.59 10.82
N ASP A 130 -5.81 -13.98 10.55
CA ASP A 130 -5.15 -15.18 11.10
C ASP A 130 -4.16 -14.86 12.24
N PHE A 131 -4.07 -13.60 12.68
CA PHE A 131 -3.28 -13.24 13.85
C PHE A 131 -4.10 -13.45 15.12
N ASP A 132 -3.70 -14.43 15.93
CA ASP A 132 -4.47 -14.87 17.11
C ASP A 132 -3.59 -14.95 18.37
N THR A 133 -3.79 -14.00 19.26
CA THR A 133 -3.23 -13.96 20.62
C THR A 133 -4.34 -13.90 21.68
N THR A 134 -5.54 -14.35 21.32
CA THR A 134 -6.72 -14.36 22.21
C THR A 134 -6.49 -15.13 23.52
N VAL A 135 -5.61 -16.12 23.51
CA VAL A 135 -5.18 -16.85 24.72
C VAL A 135 -4.56 -15.92 25.77
N PHE A 136 -4.04 -14.76 25.39
CA PHE A 136 -3.51 -13.74 26.29
C PHE A 136 -4.52 -12.61 26.59
N GLY A 137 -5.72 -12.70 26.04
CA GLY A 137 -6.80 -11.73 26.25
C GLY A 137 -6.88 -10.61 25.20
N ASP A 138 -6.02 -10.62 24.18
CA ASP A 138 -6.11 -9.67 23.08
C ASP A 138 -7.34 -9.99 22.19
N PRO A 139 -7.97 -9.02 21.55
CA PRO A 139 -8.96 -9.28 20.50
C PRO A 139 -8.33 -10.06 19.31
N LEU A 140 -9.11 -10.90 18.65
CA LEU A 140 -8.66 -11.57 17.43
C LEU A 140 -8.27 -10.54 16.34
N GLY A 141 -7.13 -10.76 15.69
CA GLY A 141 -6.57 -9.85 14.67
C GLY A 141 -5.84 -8.64 15.26
N GLU A 142 -5.90 -8.38 16.56
CA GLU A 142 -5.12 -7.31 17.18
C GLU A 142 -3.65 -7.71 17.27
N ILE A 143 -2.79 -6.86 16.73
CA ILE A 143 -1.35 -7.07 16.84
C ILE A 143 -0.93 -6.84 18.29
N SER A 144 -0.54 -7.92 18.95
CA SER A 144 -0.20 -7.92 20.38
C SER A 144 0.86 -6.85 20.70
N ARG A 145 0.67 -6.10 21.78
CA ARG A 145 1.48 -4.96 22.24
C ARG A 145 1.50 -3.74 21.33
N LEU A 146 0.98 -3.82 20.11
CA LEU A 146 0.74 -2.66 19.25
C LEU A 146 -0.67 -2.09 19.51
N GLY A 147 -1.63 -2.94 19.89
CA GLY A 147 -3.01 -2.56 20.20
C GLY A 147 -3.80 -2.10 18.96
N ILE A 148 -3.46 -2.63 17.78
CA ILE A 148 -4.09 -2.27 16.52
C ILE A 148 -4.62 -3.54 15.85
N THR A 149 -5.91 -3.53 15.56
CA THR A 149 -6.58 -4.58 14.78
C THR A 149 -6.71 -4.16 13.31
N PHE A 150 -7.10 -2.92 13.05
CA PHE A 150 -7.37 -2.41 11.72
C PHE A 150 -6.37 -1.32 11.34
N PHE A 151 -5.67 -1.52 10.23
CA PHE A 151 -4.76 -0.54 9.65
C PHE A 151 -5.52 0.29 8.62
N ASN A 152 -5.80 1.55 8.94
CA ASN A 152 -6.57 2.45 8.07
C ASN A 152 -5.76 2.86 6.84
N ALA A 153 -6.37 2.74 5.66
CA ALA A 153 -5.82 3.28 4.44
C ALA A 153 -5.84 4.81 4.44
N ASP A 154 -4.97 5.44 3.65
CA ASP A 154 -4.88 6.89 3.57
C ASP A 154 -6.09 7.48 2.83
N SER A 155 -6.78 8.42 3.45
CA SER A 155 -8.01 9.00 2.91
C SER A 155 -7.82 9.71 1.56
N LYS A 156 -6.65 10.34 1.34
CA LYS A 156 -6.36 11.00 0.06
C LYS A 156 -6.12 9.98 -1.03
N MET A 157 -5.45 8.88 -0.71
CA MET A 157 -5.25 7.79 -1.66
C MET A 157 -6.56 7.07 -1.99
N ILE A 158 -7.45 6.89 -1.01
CA ILE A 158 -8.81 6.38 -1.26
C ILE A 158 -9.57 7.30 -2.23
N GLU A 159 -9.60 8.61 -1.98
CA GLU A 159 -10.27 9.57 -2.87
C GLU A 159 -9.63 9.59 -4.27
N THR A 160 -8.30 9.49 -4.37
CA THR A 160 -7.62 9.35 -5.67
C THR A 160 -8.08 8.09 -6.40
N ALA A 161 -8.17 6.95 -5.70
CA ALA A 161 -8.64 5.70 -6.29
C ALA A 161 -10.10 5.79 -6.75
N LYS A 162 -10.96 6.44 -5.97
CA LYS A 162 -12.37 6.68 -6.34
C LYS A 162 -12.52 7.59 -7.56
N GLU A 163 -11.69 8.63 -7.65
CA GLU A 163 -11.68 9.50 -8.83
C GLU A 163 -11.20 8.75 -10.06
N SER A 164 -10.14 7.95 -9.92
CA SER A 164 -9.61 7.08 -10.97
C SER A 164 -10.65 6.08 -11.46
N ALA A 165 -11.45 5.55 -10.53
CA ALA A 165 -12.51 4.59 -10.80
C ALA A 165 -13.59 5.13 -11.78
N LYS A 166 -13.78 6.44 -11.87
CA LYS A 166 -14.73 7.04 -12.82
C LYS A 166 -14.37 6.81 -14.28
N ASN A 167 -13.10 6.53 -14.55
CA ASN A 167 -12.60 6.21 -15.89
C ASN A 167 -12.74 4.72 -16.23
N ILE A 168 -13.17 3.89 -15.27
CA ILE A 168 -13.39 2.45 -15.45
C ILE A 168 -14.89 2.22 -15.64
N SER A 169 -15.27 1.54 -16.70
CA SER A 169 -16.67 1.23 -17.01
C SER A 169 -16.95 -0.26 -16.96
N GLY A 170 -18.18 -0.63 -16.63
CA GLY A 170 -18.65 -2.02 -16.67
C GLY A 170 -18.28 -2.86 -15.44
N LEU A 171 -17.72 -2.25 -14.38
CA LEU A 171 -17.39 -2.90 -13.13
C LEU A 171 -18.03 -2.18 -11.95
N THR A 172 -18.37 -2.92 -10.90
CA THR A 172 -18.69 -2.36 -9.60
C THR A 172 -17.38 -2.05 -8.87
N ILE A 173 -17.23 -0.83 -8.35
CA ILE A 173 -16.06 -0.43 -7.56
C ILE A 173 -16.57 0.03 -6.20
N LYS A 174 -16.15 -0.66 -5.15
CA LYS A 174 -16.67 -0.50 -3.79
C LYS A 174 -15.54 -0.27 -2.80
N GLU A 175 -15.77 0.60 -1.81
CA GLU A 175 -14.90 0.73 -0.65
C GLU A 175 -15.20 -0.40 0.34
N GLY A 176 -14.16 -0.97 0.97
CA GLY A 176 -14.37 -2.04 1.94
C GLY A 176 -13.11 -2.49 2.66
N ARG A 177 -13.31 -3.32 3.69
CA ARG A 177 -12.23 -3.92 4.46
C ARG A 177 -11.57 -5.05 3.70
N ILE A 178 -10.23 -5.10 3.75
CA ILE A 178 -9.43 -6.21 3.25
C ILE A 178 -8.98 -7.08 4.44
N ALA A 179 -9.25 -8.38 4.36
CA ALA A 179 -8.77 -9.33 5.38
C ALA A 179 -7.68 -10.23 4.77
N SER A 180 -6.48 -10.17 5.37
CA SER A 180 -5.31 -10.92 4.89
C SER A 180 -4.94 -12.04 5.84
N GLY A 181 -4.47 -13.15 5.28
CA GLY A 181 -3.91 -14.28 6.04
C GLY A 181 -3.09 -15.19 5.13
N ASP A 182 -2.19 -15.99 5.71
CA ASP A 182 -1.39 -16.95 4.92
C ASP A 182 -2.20 -18.23 4.58
N GLN A 183 -3.43 -18.00 4.07
CA GLN A 183 -4.39 -19.04 3.71
C GLN A 183 -5.23 -18.61 2.51
N PHE A 184 -5.41 -19.50 1.54
CA PHE A 184 -6.39 -19.31 0.49
C PHE A 184 -7.80 -19.61 1.03
N ILE A 185 -8.69 -18.62 1.02
CA ILE A 185 -10.05 -18.73 1.55
C ILE A 185 -11.00 -19.15 0.44
N ALA A 186 -11.21 -20.44 0.29
CA ALA A 186 -12.11 -20.99 -0.70
C ALA A 186 -13.60 -20.97 -0.28
N GLY A 187 -13.91 -20.52 0.94
CA GLY A 187 -15.27 -20.52 1.48
C GLY A 187 -15.43 -21.35 2.77
N GLY A 188 -16.67 -21.76 3.05
CA GLY A 188 -16.99 -22.61 4.19
C GLY A 188 -16.86 -21.95 5.56
N ALA A 189 -16.64 -22.76 6.59
CA ALA A 189 -16.62 -22.27 7.99
C ALA A 189 -15.59 -21.18 8.27
N LEU A 190 -14.47 -21.16 7.55
CA LEU A 190 -13.45 -20.16 7.74
C LEU A 190 -13.88 -18.78 7.19
N ALA A 191 -14.49 -18.77 6.01
CA ALA A 191 -15.06 -17.55 5.42
C ALA A 191 -16.13 -16.93 6.34
N GLU A 192 -17.03 -17.77 6.89
CA GLU A 192 -18.06 -17.31 7.83
C GLU A 192 -17.44 -16.74 9.12
N LYS A 193 -16.42 -17.39 9.68
CA LYS A 193 -15.71 -16.87 10.87
C LYS A 193 -15.04 -15.53 10.60
N ILE A 194 -14.47 -15.33 9.41
CA ILE A 194 -13.86 -14.04 9.05
C ILE A 194 -14.93 -12.95 9.02
N LYS A 195 -16.09 -13.21 8.43
CA LYS A 195 -17.23 -12.28 8.42
C LYS A 195 -17.74 -11.97 9.83
N GLU A 196 -17.91 -12.99 10.66
CA GLU A 196 -18.39 -12.84 12.04
C GLU A 196 -17.44 -12.03 12.90
N ASN A 197 -16.13 -12.27 12.79
CA ASN A 197 -15.14 -11.64 13.66
C ASN A 197 -14.77 -10.23 13.22
N PHE A 198 -14.76 -9.95 11.91
CA PHE A 198 -14.22 -8.69 11.39
C PHE A 198 -15.27 -7.81 10.69
N GLY A 199 -16.53 -8.24 10.66
CA GLY A 199 -17.62 -7.45 10.09
C GLY A 199 -17.48 -7.27 8.58
N ASN A 200 -17.71 -6.06 8.08
CA ASN A 200 -17.80 -5.70 6.66
C ASN A 200 -16.53 -6.00 5.83
N VAL A 201 -16.09 -7.26 5.83
CA VAL A 201 -14.98 -7.73 4.97
C VAL A 201 -15.50 -7.85 3.54
N SER A 202 -14.96 -7.04 2.63
CA SER A 202 -15.31 -7.09 1.21
C SER A 202 -14.40 -8.01 0.41
N ALA A 203 -13.13 -8.14 0.81
CA ALA A 203 -12.20 -9.03 0.11
C ALA A 203 -11.26 -9.76 1.08
N VAL A 204 -10.88 -10.98 0.70
CA VAL A 204 -9.91 -11.83 1.39
C VAL A 204 -8.75 -12.16 0.45
N GLU A 205 -7.53 -12.03 0.95
CA GLU A 205 -6.30 -12.21 0.20
C GLU A 205 -5.12 -12.52 1.15
N MET A 206 -3.87 -12.45 0.69
CA MET A 206 -2.76 -12.99 1.48
C MET A 206 -1.64 -11.98 1.80
N GLU A 207 -1.76 -10.69 1.45
CA GLU A 207 -0.64 -9.71 1.52
C GLU A 207 -0.99 -8.35 2.11
N GLY A 208 -2.14 -7.79 1.76
CA GLY A 208 -2.45 -6.38 1.95
C GLY A 208 -2.31 -5.88 3.38
N ALA A 209 -2.78 -6.65 4.38
CA ALA A 209 -2.62 -6.26 5.77
C ALA A 209 -1.16 -6.34 6.27
N ALA A 210 -0.31 -7.15 5.66
CA ALA A 210 1.11 -7.16 5.97
C ALA A 210 1.80 -5.89 5.45
N MET A 211 1.48 -5.44 4.23
CA MET A 211 1.92 -4.13 3.73
C MET A 211 1.41 -3.01 4.64
N ALA A 212 0.12 -3.01 4.96
CA ALA A 212 -0.52 -2.00 5.80
C ALA A 212 0.14 -1.90 7.19
N HIS A 213 0.47 -3.04 7.80
CA HIS A 213 1.17 -3.09 9.07
C HIS A 213 2.57 -2.46 8.97
N VAL A 214 3.37 -2.82 7.97
CA VAL A 214 4.71 -2.22 7.75
C VAL A 214 4.60 -0.74 7.42
N ALA A 215 3.62 -0.33 6.60
CA ALA A 215 3.34 1.07 6.30
C ALA A 215 3.05 1.88 7.57
N HIS A 216 2.22 1.33 8.47
CA HIS A 216 1.93 1.93 9.78
C HIS A 216 3.20 2.12 10.62
N LEU A 217 4.05 1.08 10.73
CA LEU A 217 5.30 1.15 11.50
C LEU A 217 6.26 2.23 10.97
N ASN A 218 6.20 2.53 9.68
CA ASN A 218 7.04 3.52 9.01
C ASN A 218 6.35 4.88 8.79
N ASN A 219 5.09 5.04 9.20
CA ASN A 219 4.27 6.24 8.95
C ASN A 219 4.18 6.61 7.46
N ILE A 220 4.06 5.61 6.59
CA ILE A 220 3.90 5.76 5.14
C ILE A 220 2.43 5.59 4.77
N PRO A 221 1.80 6.53 4.02
CA PRO A 221 0.44 6.36 3.54
C PRO A 221 0.33 5.19 2.54
N PHE A 222 -0.81 4.49 2.58
CA PHE A 222 -1.05 3.36 1.70
C PHE A 222 -2.50 3.25 1.24
N VAL A 223 -2.72 2.51 0.15
CA VAL A 223 -4.00 1.98 -0.31
C VAL A 223 -3.83 0.58 -0.89
N ILE A 224 -4.86 -0.25 -0.77
CA ILE A 224 -4.91 -1.59 -1.38
C ILE A 224 -6.05 -1.60 -2.39
N LEU A 225 -5.78 -2.10 -3.59
CA LEU A 225 -6.74 -2.25 -4.68
C LEU A 225 -6.81 -3.73 -5.05
N ARG A 226 -7.99 -4.34 -4.95
CA ARG A 226 -8.18 -5.76 -5.27
C ARG A 226 -9.31 -5.95 -6.27
N SER A 227 -9.05 -6.66 -7.36
CA SER A 227 -10.12 -7.15 -8.24
C SER A 227 -10.52 -8.56 -7.85
N ILE A 228 -11.81 -8.81 -7.90
CA ILE A 228 -12.38 -10.09 -7.43
C ILE A 228 -12.12 -11.19 -8.46
N SER A 229 -11.39 -12.22 -8.06
CA SER A 229 -11.14 -13.43 -8.84
C SER A 229 -12.16 -14.52 -8.59
N ASP A 230 -12.70 -14.59 -7.37
CA ASP A 230 -13.61 -15.64 -6.94
C ASP A 230 -14.54 -15.16 -5.82
N LYS A 231 -15.58 -15.95 -5.52
CA LYS A 231 -16.58 -15.58 -4.49
C LYS A 231 -16.31 -16.15 -3.11
N ALA A 232 -15.21 -16.88 -2.91
CA ALA A 232 -14.91 -17.56 -1.65
C ALA A 232 -16.15 -18.31 -1.07
N ASP A 233 -16.94 -18.96 -1.93
CA ASP A 233 -18.23 -19.60 -1.61
C ASP A 233 -18.23 -21.13 -1.78
N GLY A 234 -17.04 -21.71 -1.94
CA GLY A 234 -16.84 -23.13 -2.21
C GLY A 234 -16.62 -23.46 -3.70
N SER A 235 -16.79 -22.48 -4.61
CA SER A 235 -16.46 -22.62 -6.04
C SER A 235 -15.14 -21.97 -6.42
N ALA A 236 -14.46 -21.36 -5.45
CA ALA A 236 -13.27 -20.51 -5.65
C ALA A 236 -12.14 -21.21 -6.42
N GLU A 237 -11.80 -22.46 -6.08
CA GLU A 237 -10.72 -23.20 -6.74
C GLU A 237 -10.94 -23.37 -8.25
N LEU A 238 -12.19 -23.56 -8.69
CA LEU A 238 -12.53 -23.74 -10.10
C LEU A 238 -12.56 -22.41 -10.86
N SER A 239 -12.94 -21.33 -10.20
CA SER A 239 -13.11 -20.02 -10.83
C SER A 239 -11.84 -19.16 -10.79
N TYR A 240 -10.95 -19.38 -9.84
CA TYR A 240 -9.72 -18.57 -9.65
C TYR A 240 -8.84 -18.56 -10.90
N GLU A 241 -8.47 -19.75 -11.42
CA GLU A 241 -7.57 -19.82 -12.58
C GLU A 241 -8.18 -19.20 -13.85
N GLU A 242 -9.50 -19.34 -14.02
CA GLU A 242 -10.22 -18.76 -15.16
C GLU A 242 -10.28 -17.24 -15.10
N PHE A 243 -10.53 -16.68 -13.92
CA PHE A 243 -10.75 -15.24 -13.74
C PHE A 243 -9.49 -14.47 -13.35
N LEU A 244 -8.40 -15.12 -12.92
CA LEU A 244 -7.14 -14.47 -12.56
C LEU A 244 -6.65 -13.47 -13.62
N PRO A 245 -6.56 -13.81 -14.92
CA PRO A 245 -6.09 -12.84 -15.92
C PRO A 245 -7.02 -11.64 -16.09
N ILE A 246 -8.32 -11.85 -15.95
CA ILE A 246 -9.34 -10.80 -16.08
C ILE A 246 -9.25 -9.86 -14.86
N ALA A 247 -9.22 -10.43 -13.66
CA ALA A 247 -9.12 -9.68 -12.41
C ALA A 247 -7.81 -8.89 -12.34
N ALA A 248 -6.67 -9.50 -12.67
CA ALA A 248 -5.37 -8.84 -12.71
C ALA A 248 -5.36 -7.65 -13.69
N LYS A 249 -5.97 -7.82 -14.86
CA LYS A 249 -6.13 -6.74 -15.85
C LYS A 249 -7.01 -5.60 -15.31
N ASN A 250 -8.11 -5.91 -14.65
CA ASN A 250 -9.02 -4.90 -14.09
C ASN A 250 -8.33 -4.12 -12.96
N ALA A 251 -7.63 -4.81 -12.05
CA ALA A 251 -6.83 -4.18 -11.02
C ALA A 251 -5.75 -3.26 -11.62
N SER A 252 -4.99 -3.75 -12.62
CA SER A 252 -3.98 -2.95 -13.32
C SER A 252 -4.56 -1.71 -13.99
N SER A 253 -5.77 -1.81 -14.58
CA SER A 253 -6.43 -0.67 -15.20
C SER A 253 -6.73 0.45 -14.19
N LEU A 254 -7.17 0.09 -12.98
CA LEU A 254 -7.38 1.07 -11.92
C LEU A 254 -6.05 1.65 -11.41
N VAL A 255 -5.00 0.84 -11.29
CA VAL A 255 -3.67 1.30 -10.91
C VAL A 255 -3.12 2.31 -11.93
N GLU A 256 -3.28 2.07 -13.22
CA GLU A 256 -2.87 3.01 -14.28
C GLU A 256 -3.56 4.37 -14.11
N GLU A 257 -4.89 4.37 -13.94
CA GLU A 257 -5.64 5.61 -13.73
C GLU A 257 -5.26 6.28 -12.40
N PHE A 258 -5.02 5.50 -11.35
CA PHE A 258 -4.56 6.02 -10.07
C PHE A 258 -3.21 6.74 -10.20
N ILE A 259 -2.23 6.14 -10.86
CA ILE A 259 -0.89 6.73 -11.01
C ILE A 259 -0.97 8.07 -11.77
N LYS A 260 -1.83 8.18 -12.79
CA LYS A 260 -2.02 9.44 -13.54
C LYS A 260 -2.47 10.59 -12.65
N LEU A 261 -3.31 10.31 -11.65
CA LEU A 261 -3.88 11.32 -10.76
C LEU A 261 -3.04 11.56 -9.50
N TYR A 262 -2.21 10.57 -9.10
CA TYR A 262 -1.36 10.63 -7.92
C TYR A 262 -0.19 11.63 -8.12
#